data_a08b6431025a16c22fe85c6cda723d7f
#
_entry.id   a08b6431025a16c22fe85c6cda723d7f
#
_cell.length_a   1.000
_cell.length_b   1.000
_cell.length_c   1.000
_cell.angle_alpha   90.00
_cell.angle_beta   90.00
_cell.angle_gamma   90.00
#
_symmetry.space_group_name_H-M   'P 1'
#
loop_
_entity.id
_entity.type
_entity.pdbx_description
1 polymer ?
#
loop_
_entity_poly.entity_id
_entity_poly.type
_entity_poly.pdbx_seq_one_letter_code
_entity_poly.pdbx_strand_id
1 'polypeptide(L)'
;MGPVELATVSFGQSFQITPLQLITTAASIVNGGTRVTPHFGIRAGSQDGEQVHTFTYPQKEGIVSRETSETMRYILEQVVAEGSGKRASLPGYRIGGKTATSEKLPRSLKKYISSFLGFAPADDPQVMALITIDEPVGIYYGGTIAAPVIADIFQNILPYLEIPAEAAS
;
A
#
# COMPACT_ATOMS: atom_id res chain seq x y z
N MET A 1 -26.18 -1.16 -4.90
CA MET A 1 -25.28 -2.31 -5.01
C MET A 1 -26.12 -3.57 -4.88
N GLY A 2 -26.11 -4.41 -5.90
CA GLY A 2 -26.86 -5.68 -5.91
C GLY A 2 -26.08 -6.82 -5.21
N PRO A 3 -26.71 -7.98 -4.98
CA PRO A 3 -26.05 -9.11 -4.32
C PRO A 3 -24.79 -9.61 -5.05
N VAL A 4 -24.79 -9.60 -6.37
CA VAL A 4 -23.63 -10.02 -7.20
C VAL A 4 -22.48 -9.03 -7.05
N GLU A 5 -22.75 -7.72 -7.10
CA GLU A 5 -21.77 -6.67 -6.92
C GLU A 5 -21.15 -6.72 -5.50
N LEU A 6 -21.98 -6.95 -4.48
CA LEU A 6 -21.52 -7.11 -3.11
C LEU A 6 -20.57 -8.31 -2.98
N ALA A 7 -20.92 -9.44 -3.58
CA ALA A 7 -20.09 -10.63 -3.58
C ALA A 7 -18.76 -10.39 -4.32
N THR A 8 -18.79 -9.71 -5.48
CA THR A 8 -17.56 -9.45 -6.26
C THR A 8 -16.65 -8.42 -5.60
N VAL A 9 -17.20 -7.41 -4.94
CA VAL A 9 -16.43 -6.42 -4.17
C VAL A 9 -15.66 -7.07 -3.02
N SER A 10 -16.21 -8.13 -2.40
CA SER A 10 -15.56 -8.82 -1.28
C SER A 10 -14.20 -9.44 -1.62
N PHE A 11 -13.94 -9.74 -2.89
CA PHE A 11 -12.64 -10.20 -3.38
C PHE A 11 -11.95 -9.21 -4.34
N GLY A 12 -12.35 -7.92 -4.30
CA GLY A 12 -11.66 -6.83 -4.97
C GLY A 12 -12.05 -6.60 -6.43
N GLN A 13 -13.26 -6.97 -6.83
CA GLN A 13 -13.77 -6.76 -8.19
C GLN A 13 -14.96 -5.78 -8.21
N SER A 14 -15.31 -5.29 -9.40
CA SER A 14 -16.52 -4.49 -9.65
C SER A 14 -16.59 -3.13 -8.93
N PHE A 15 -15.43 -2.51 -8.63
CA PHE A 15 -15.38 -1.12 -8.19
C PHE A 15 -14.21 -0.37 -8.85
N GLN A 16 -14.31 0.95 -8.88
CA GLN A 16 -13.27 1.84 -9.34
C GLN A 16 -12.81 2.74 -8.21
N ILE A 17 -11.51 2.90 -8.07
CA ILE A 17 -10.87 3.69 -7.03
C ILE A 17 -9.60 4.33 -7.59
N THR A 18 -9.30 5.56 -7.20
CA THR A 18 -8.02 6.17 -7.56
C THR A 18 -6.87 5.56 -6.76
N PRO A 19 -5.64 5.53 -7.29
CA PRO A 19 -4.47 5.06 -6.52
C PRO A 19 -4.32 5.77 -5.17
N LEU A 20 -4.56 7.08 -5.12
CA LEU A 20 -4.48 7.86 -3.89
C LEU A 20 -5.54 7.44 -2.86
N GLN A 21 -6.77 7.21 -3.29
CA GLN A 21 -7.83 6.69 -2.42
C GLN A 21 -7.51 5.28 -1.93
N LEU A 22 -6.97 4.42 -2.80
CA LEU A 22 -6.61 3.05 -2.45
C LEU A 22 -5.51 3.03 -1.37
N ILE A 23 -4.40 3.74 -1.59
CA ILE A 23 -3.30 3.76 -0.63
C ILE A 23 -3.71 4.39 0.71
N THR A 24 -4.51 5.47 0.69
CA THR A 24 -5.01 6.12 1.90
C THR A 24 -5.96 5.19 2.69
N THR A 25 -6.81 4.45 1.99
CA THR A 25 -7.72 3.48 2.62
C THR A 25 -6.93 2.31 3.20
N ALA A 26 -6.00 1.74 2.44
CA ALA A 26 -5.16 0.64 2.90
C ALA A 26 -4.30 1.05 4.10
N ALA A 27 -3.72 2.25 4.08
CA ALA A 27 -2.97 2.79 5.21
C ALA A 27 -3.82 2.83 6.49
N SER A 28 -5.10 3.23 6.39
CA SER A 28 -5.99 3.27 7.56
C SER A 28 -6.32 1.89 8.15
N ILE A 29 -6.11 0.82 7.39
CA ILE A 29 -6.31 -0.56 7.87
C ILE A 29 -5.09 -1.03 8.67
N VAL A 30 -3.87 -0.66 8.27
CA VAL A 30 -2.64 -1.19 8.89
C VAL A 30 -2.00 -0.26 9.92
N ASN A 31 -2.44 0.99 10.04
CA ASN A 31 -1.89 2.00 10.96
C ASN A 31 -2.67 2.15 12.29
N GLY A 32 -3.44 1.14 12.67
CA GLY A 32 -4.26 1.19 13.88
C GLY A 32 -5.65 1.79 13.69
N GLY A 33 -6.13 1.98 12.44
CA GLY A 33 -7.48 2.44 12.15
C GLY A 33 -7.62 3.95 11.94
N THR A 34 -6.54 4.66 11.66
CA THR A 34 -6.56 6.11 11.45
C THR A 34 -6.47 6.46 9.97
N ARG A 35 -7.49 7.11 9.41
CA ARG A 35 -7.45 7.65 8.06
C ARG A 35 -6.81 9.03 8.08
N VAL A 36 -5.67 9.16 7.40
CA VAL A 36 -4.95 10.42 7.22
C VAL A 36 -5.44 11.17 5.98
N THR A 37 -5.30 12.50 5.98
CA THR A 37 -5.52 13.32 4.79
C THR A 37 -4.21 13.44 4.00
N PRO A 38 -4.13 12.92 2.76
CA PRO A 38 -2.93 13.04 1.94
C PRO A 38 -2.60 14.50 1.65
N HIS A 39 -1.33 14.89 1.79
CA HIS A 39 -0.88 16.26 1.54
C HIS A 39 0.60 16.30 1.23
N PHE A 40 1.06 17.41 0.62
CA PHE A 40 2.47 17.69 0.35
C PHE A 40 2.99 18.86 1.20
N GLY A 41 2.15 19.89 1.44
CA GLY A 41 2.55 21.06 2.19
C GLY A 41 2.51 20.78 3.68
N ILE A 42 3.65 20.90 4.34
CA ILE A 42 3.75 20.77 5.81
C ILE A 42 3.86 22.17 6.42
N ARG A 43 4.66 23.03 5.78
CA ARG A 43 4.97 24.37 6.28
C ARG A 43 5.26 25.30 5.10
N ALA A 44 4.77 26.54 5.19
CA ALA A 44 5.12 27.63 4.30
C ALA A 44 5.72 28.78 5.12
N GLY A 45 6.79 29.39 4.63
CA GLY A 45 7.45 30.51 5.27
C GLY A 45 7.73 31.64 4.28
N SER A 46 7.82 32.85 4.76
CA SER A 46 8.34 34.00 4.00
C SER A 46 9.82 33.81 3.70
N GLN A 47 10.33 34.49 2.67
CA GLN A 47 11.73 34.38 2.24
C GLN A 47 12.73 34.89 3.30
N ASP A 48 12.31 35.80 4.17
CA ASP A 48 13.05 36.30 5.32
C ASP A 48 12.94 35.46 6.58
N GLY A 49 12.06 34.42 6.57
CA GLY A 49 11.84 33.53 7.69
C GLY A 49 10.99 34.09 8.84
N GLU A 50 10.50 35.31 8.74
CA GLU A 50 9.76 35.95 9.82
C GLU A 50 8.33 35.43 9.98
N GLN A 51 7.72 34.92 8.90
CA GLN A 51 6.37 34.34 8.93
C GLN A 51 6.43 32.88 8.55
N VAL A 52 5.99 32.03 9.46
CA VAL A 52 5.88 30.57 9.21
C VAL A 52 4.46 30.12 9.51
N HIS A 53 3.81 29.58 8.49
CA HIS A 53 2.51 28.93 8.60
C HIS A 53 2.68 27.41 8.54
N THR A 54 2.26 26.73 9.59
CA THR A 54 2.22 25.24 9.62
C THR A 54 0.81 24.79 9.27
N PHE A 55 0.70 23.93 8.26
CA PHE A 55 -0.58 23.34 7.85
C PHE A 55 -0.96 22.21 8.79
N THR A 56 -2.24 22.13 9.13
CA THR A 56 -2.82 21.01 9.88
C THR A 56 -3.84 20.31 9.01
N TYR A 57 -3.83 18.98 9.05
CA TYR A 57 -4.70 18.15 8.23
C TYR A 57 -5.56 17.25 9.11
N PRO A 58 -6.89 17.19 8.88
CA PRO A 58 -7.77 16.39 9.69
C PRO A 58 -7.45 14.91 9.52
N GLN A 59 -7.54 14.17 10.62
CA GLN A 59 -7.48 12.71 10.66
C GLN A 59 -8.82 12.16 11.15
N LYS A 60 -9.16 10.96 10.76
CA LYS A 60 -10.36 10.26 11.24
C LYS A 60 -9.95 8.92 11.83
N GLU A 61 -10.13 8.78 13.12
CA GLU A 61 -9.88 7.55 13.87
C GLU A 61 -11.06 6.56 13.79
N GLY A 62 -10.82 5.33 14.19
CA GLY A 62 -11.86 4.31 14.31
C GLY A 62 -12.39 3.78 12.97
N ILE A 63 -11.60 3.82 11.90
CA ILE A 63 -11.95 3.19 10.61
C ILE A 63 -12.05 1.67 10.76
N VAL A 64 -11.10 1.08 11.48
CA VAL A 64 -11.12 -0.30 11.98
C VAL A 64 -10.63 -0.31 13.42
N SER A 65 -10.91 -1.38 14.18
CA SER A 65 -10.35 -1.52 15.52
C SER A 65 -8.85 -1.78 15.46
N ARG A 66 -8.13 -1.48 16.53
CA ARG A 66 -6.70 -1.78 16.65
C ARG A 66 -6.42 -3.27 16.48
N GLU A 67 -7.24 -4.12 17.10
CA GLU A 67 -7.15 -5.59 16.98
C GLU A 67 -7.31 -6.04 15.52
N THR A 68 -8.29 -5.47 14.79
CA THR A 68 -8.48 -5.76 13.36
C THR A 68 -7.25 -5.32 12.56
N SER A 69 -6.69 -4.16 12.86
CA SER A 69 -5.48 -3.65 12.20
C SER A 69 -4.28 -4.60 12.43
N GLU A 70 -4.06 -5.05 13.65
CA GLU A 70 -3.00 -6.00 14.00
C GLU A 70 -3.17 -7.34 13.28
N THR A 71 -4.39 -7.87 13.26
CA THR A 71 -4.73 -9.10 12.53
C THR A 71 -4.47 -8.93 11.02
N MET A 72 -4.86 -7.81 10.43
CA MET A 72 -4.63 -7.54 9.01
C MET A 72 -3.14 -7.41 8.67
N ARG A 73 -2.35 -6.76 9.53
CA ARG A 73 -0.88 -6.69 9.35
C ARG A 73 -0.27 -8.08 9.32
N TYR A 74 -0.62 -8.93 10.27
CA TYR A 74 -0.15 -10.31 10.32
C TYR A 74 -0.52 -11.08 9.04
N ILE A 75 -1.79 -11.03 8.61
CA ILE A 75 -2.24 -11.72 7.39
C ILE A 75 -1.49 -11.21 6.16
N LEU A 76 -1.32 -9.89 6.04
CA LEU A 76 -0.63 -9.29 4.90
C LEU A 76 0.87 -9.56 4.90
N GLU A 77 1.48 -9.72 6.06
CA GLU A 77 2.86 -10.20 6.18
C GLU A 77 3.00 -11.65 5.67
N GLN A 78 2.07 -12.54 6.01
CA GLN A 78 2.08 -13.92 5.51
C GLN A 78 1.93 -13.99 3.98
N VAL A 79 1.21 -13.04 3.36
CA VAL A 79 1.14 -12.93 1.89
C VAL A 79 2.52 -12.70 1.26
N VAL A 80 3.39 -11.94 1.93
CA VAL A 80 4.76 -11.70 1.46
C VAL A 80 5.72 -12.81 1.88
N ALA A 81 5.61 -13.31 3.09
CA ALA A 81 6.50 -14.37 3.59
C ALA A 81 6.33 -15.68 2.83
N GLU A 82 5.09 -16.13 2.61
CA GLU A 82 4.77 -17.47 2.10
C GLU A 82 3.84 -17.47 0.88
N GLY A 83 3.19 -16.33 0.59
CA GLY A 83 2.11 -16.25 -0.39
C GLY A 83 2.50 -15.65 -1.74
N SER A 84 1.50 -15.09 -2.41
CA SER A 84 1.60 -14.50 -3.76
C SER A 84 2.47 -13.24 -3.82
N GLY A 85 2.80 -12.64 -2.68
CA GLY A 85 3.64 -11.46 -2.55
C GLY A 85 5.13 -11.74 -2.32
N LYS A 86 5.55 -13.00 -2.33
CA LYS A 86 6.92 -13.43 -1.95
C LYS A 86 8.05 -12.66 -2.66
N ARG A 87 7.81 -12.17 -3.87
CA ARG A 87 8.79 -11.37 -4.60
C ARG A 87 8.98 -9.95 -4.06
N ALA A 88 8.15 -9.51 -3.11
CA ALA A 88 8.35 -8.27 -2.38
C ALA A 88 9.16 -8.45 -1.08
N SER A 89 9.56 -9.69 -0.74
CA SER A 89 10.35 -9.95 0.45
C SER A 89 11.75 -9.33 0.36
N LEU A 90 12.22 -8.80 1.47
CA LEU A 90 13.54 -8.19 1.60
C LEU A 90 14.21 -8.76 2.86
N PRO A 91 15.41 -9.38 2.74
CA PRO A 91 16.12 -9.90 3.90
C PRO A 91 16.34 -8.85 4.99
N GLY A 92 16.07 -9.21 6.22
CA GLY A 92 16.19 -8.31 7.37
C GLY A 92 15.04 -7.35 7.57
N TYR A 93 13.95 -7.44 6.76
CA TYR A 93 12.79 -6.58 6.94
C TYR A 93 11.50 -7.38 6.89
N ARG A 94 10.60 -7.08 7.81
CA ARG A 94 9.24 -7.62 7.79
C ARG A 94 8.38 -6.76 6.88
N ILE A 95 7.96 -7.33 5.77
CA ILE A 95 7.15 -6.63 4.77
C ILE A 95 5.77 -7.25 4.70
N GLY A 96 4.73 -6.42 4.81
CA GLY A 96 3.37 -6.81 4.52
C GLY A 96 2.93 -6.30 3.15
N GLY A 97 2.01 -7.00 2.49
CA GLY A 97 1.53 -6.52 1.20
C GLY A 97 0.45 -7.36 0.55
N LYS A 98 -0.07 -6.85 -0.58
CA LYS A 98 -1.11 -7.52 -1.36
C LYS A 98 -0.91 -7.30 -2.85
N THR A 99 -0.97 -8.39 -3.60
CA THR A 99 -1.01 -8.39 -5.06
C THR A 99 -2.40 -8.01 -5.58
N ALA A 100 -2.46 -7.33 -6.71
CA ALA A 100 -3.70 -7.16 -7.47
C ALA A 100 -3.42 -7.26 -8.97
N THR A 101 -4.42 -7.77 -9.70
CA THR A 101 -4.43 -7.81 -11.16
C THR A 101 -5.86 -7.58 -11.60
N SER A 102 -6.11 -6.43 -12.22
CA SER A 102 -7.45 -6.04 -12.69
C SER A 102 -7.49 -6.04 -14.20
N GLU A 103 -8.53 -6.64 -14.77
CA GLU A 103 -8.78 -6.58 -16.21
C GLU A 103 -9.54 -5.28 -16.55
N LYS A 104 -9.04 -4.55 -17.54
CA LYS A 104 -9.66 -3.32 -18.03
C LYS A 104 -10.91 -3.61 -18.87
N LEU A 105 -11.84 -2.69 -18.84
CA LEU A 105 -13.04 -2.76 -19.71
C LEU A 105 -12.79 -2.00 -21.03
N PRO A 106 -13.33 -2.47 -22.14
CA PRO A 106 -14.04 -3.75 -22.30
C PRO A 106 -13.07 -4.94 -22.29
N ARG A 107 -13.48 -6.04 -21.68
CA ARG A 107 -12.65 -7.27 -21.52
C ARG A 107 -12.14 -7.85 -22.84
N SER A 108 -12.80 -7.52 -23.96
CA SER A 108 -12.36 -7.91 -25.31
C SER A 108 -10.95 -7.44 -25.65
N LEU A 109 -10.46 -6.38 -25.00
CA LEU A 109 -9.11 -5.84 -25.22
C LEU A 109 -8.02 -6.67 -24.52
N LYS A 110 -8.37 -7.52 -23.56
CA LYS A 110 -7.43 -8.34 -22.76
C LYS A 110 -6.29 -7.51 -22.16
N LYS A 111 -6.60 -6.29 -21.72
CA LYS A 111 -5.66 -5.37 -21.10
C LYS A 111 -5.81 -5.40 -19.58
N TYR A 112 -4.69 -5.31 -18.87
CA TYR A 112 -4.63 -5.47 -17.43
C TYR A 112 -3.96 -4.29 -16.75
N ILE A 113 -4.30 -4.10 -15.48
CA ILE A 113 -3.55 -3.26 -14.54
C ILE A 113 -2.98 -4.19 -13.49
N SER A 114 -1.67 -4.21 -13.38
CA SER A 114 -0.94 -5.05 -12.42
C SER A 114 -0.46 -4.19 -11.27
N SER A 115 -0.82 -4.55 -10.04
CA SER A 115 -0.49 -3.72 -8.88
C SER A 115 0.06 -4.55 -7.73
N PHE A 116 0.85 -3.91 -6.90
CA PHE A 116 1.25 -4.40 -5.61
C PHE A 116 1.25 -3.24 -4.61
N LEU A 117 0.61 -3.46 -3.47
CA LEU A 117 0.67 -2.58 -2.32
C LEU A 117 1.55 -3.24 -1.27
N GLY A 118 2.58 -2.55 -0.81
CA GLY A 118 3.48 -3.02 0.24
C GLY A 118 3.62 -2.00 1.37
N PHE A 119 3.90 -2.48 2.58
CA PHE A 119 4.22 -1.64 3.72
C PHE A 119 5.29 -2.28 4.60
N ALA A 120 6.03 -1.46 5.31
CA ALA A 120 7.12 -1.89 6.18
C ALA A 120 7.34 -0.91 7.36
N PRO A 121 7.83 -1.38 8.52
CA PRO A 121 7.82 -2.77 8.99
C PRO A 121 6.39 -3.32 9.12
N ALA A 122 6.19 -4.65 9.06
CA ALA A 122 4.85 -5.21 9.09
C ALA A 122 4.18 -5.10 10.47
N ASP A 123 4.96 -5.09 11.54
CA ASP A 123 4.49 -4.97 12.92
C ASP A 123 4.23 -3.52 13.36
N ASP A 124 4.98 -2.56 12.80
CA ASP A 124 4.80 -1.12 13.05
C ASP A 124 5.00 -0.31 11.75
N PRO A 125 4.00 -0.25 10.88
CA PRO A 125 4.12 0.34 9.55
C PRO A 125 4.50 1.82 9.57
N GLN A 126 5.69 2.13 9.03
CA GLN A 126 6.21 3.49 8.89
C GLN A 126 6.08 4.01 7.46
N VAL A 127 6.07 3.11 6.48
CA VAL A 127 5.99 3.45 5.06
C VAL A 127 5.06 2.48 4.33
N MET A 128 4.33 3.02 3.37
CA MET A 128 3.50 2.25 2.44
C MET A 128 3.75 2.73 1.01
N ALA A 129 3.85 1.79 0.08
CA ALA A 129 4.00 2.06 -1.34
C ALA A 129 2.98 1.28 -2.15
N LEU A 130 2.48 1.89 -3.22
CA LEU A 130 1.60 1.28 -4.21
C LEU A 130 2.25 1.39 -5.58
N ILE A 131 2.52 0.25 -6.20
CA ILE A 131 2.97 0.17 -7.59
C ILE A 131 1.79 -0.22 -8.47
N THR A 132 1.62 0.52 -9.55
CA THR A 132 0.60 0.25 -10.57
C THR A 132 1.25 0.28 -11.94
N ILE A 133 1.18 -0.82 -12.67
CA ILE A 133 1.70 -0.97 -14.03
C ILE A 133 0.50 -1.12 -14.95
N ASP A 134 0.31 -0.12 -15.81
CA ASP A 134 -0.82 -0.07 -16.73
C ASP A 134 -0.45 -0.74 -18.06
N GLU A 135 -1.31 -1.64 -18.50
CA GLU A 135 -1.22 -2.37 -19.76
C GLU A 135 0.15 -3.05 -20.01
N PRO A 136 0.71 -3.81 -19.05
CA PRO A 136 1.97 -4.49 -19.26
C PRO A 136 1.89 -5.45 -20.45
N VAL A 137 2.99 -5.54 -21.20
CA VAL A 137 3.10 -6.47 -22.33
C VAL A 137 3.69 -7.79 -21.84
N GLY A 138 3.03 -8.90 -22.17
CA GLY A 138 3.47 -10.23 -21.77
C GLY A 138 2.94 -10.64 -20.40
N ILE A 139 3.81 -10.77 -19.39
CA ILE A 139 3.40 -11.16 -18.04
C ILE A 139 2.69 -9.98 -17.36
N TYR A 140 1.50 -10.23 -16.83
CA TYR A 140 0.63 -9.21 -16.24
C TYR A 140 0.23 -9.47 -14.77
N TYR A 141 0.81 -10.45 -14.11
CA TYR A 141 0.50 -10.74 -12.70
C TYR A 141 1.24 -9.78 -11.76
N GLY A 142 0.49 -9.04 -10.91
CA GLY A 142 1.06 -8.05 -9.99
C GLY A 142 2.13 -8.63 -9.06
N GLY A 143 1.95 -9.86 -8.57
CA GLY A 143 2.97 -10.55 -7.77
C GLY A 143 4.25 -10.89 -8.54
N THR A 144 4.21 -10.89 -9.87
CA THR A 144 5.36 -11.21 -10.71
C THR A 144 6.13 -9.97 -11.14
N ILE A 145 5.41 -8.87 -11.49
CA ILE A 145 6.05 -7.68 -12.09
C ILE A 145 6.01 -6.44 -11.19
N ALA A 146 5.03 -6.31 -10.28
CA ALA A 146 4.94 -5.17 -9.39
C ALA A 146 5.56 -5.43 -7.99
N ALA A 147 5.48 -6.66 -7.47
CA ALA A 147 6.05 -6.99 -6.18
C ALA A 147 7.59 -6.81 -6.12
N PRO A 148 8.39 -7.21 -7.12
CA PRO A 148 9.83 -6.96 -7.11
C PRO A 148 10.19 -5.46 -7.05
N VAL A 149 9.39 -4.61 -7.69
CA VAL A 149 9.60 -3.16 -7.67
C VAL A 149 9.44 -2.61 -6.25
N ILE A 150 8.52 -3.15 -5.46
CA ILE A 150 8.40 -2.79 -4.04
C ILE A 150 9.65 -3.20 -3.27
N ALA A 151 10.20 -4.41 -3.49
CA ALA A 151 11.44 -4.83 -2.86
C ALA A 151 12.59 -3.88 -3.18
N ASP A 152 12.75 -3.52 -4.46
CA ASP A 152 13.79 -2.57 -4.92
C ASP A 152 13.62 -1.19 -4.27
N ILE A 153 12.39 -0.67 -4.19
CA ILE A 153 12.11 0.60 -3.54
C ILE A 153 12.43 0.52 -2.05
N PHE A 154 11.94 -0.50 -1.35
CA PHE A 154 12.14 -0.64 0.09
C PHE A 154 13.61 -0.87 0.45
N GLN A 155 14.36 -1.59 -0.37
CA GLN A 155 15.80 -1.76 -0.18
C GLN A 155 16.54 -0.42 -0.11
N ASN A 156 16.06 0.59 -0.83
CA ASN A 156 16.67 1.92 -0.85
C ASN A 156 16.10 2.86 0.22
N ILE A 157 14.77 2.86 0.40
CA ILE A 157 14.14 3.87 1.27
C ILE A 157 14.13 3.49 2.75
N LEU A 158 14.12 2.18 3.12
CA LEU A 158 14.09 1.81 4.53
C LEU A 158 15.34 2.25 5.28
N PRO A 159 16.57 2.06 4.75
CA PRO A 159 17.77 2.63 5.37
C PRO A 159 17.76 4.17 5.39
N TYR A 160 17.27 4.81 4.33
CA TYR A 160 17.16 6.28 4.28
C TYR A 160 16.21 6.83 5.34
N LEU A 161 15.14 6.11 5.65
CA LEU A 161 14.18 6.44 6.71
C LEU A 161 14.66 6.00 8.11
N GLU A 162 15.90 5.52 8.22
CA GLU A 162 16.50 5.03 9.47
C GLU A 162 15.72 3.86 10.10
N ILE A 163 14.99 3.08 9.28
CA ILE A 163 14.29 1.88 9.71
C ILE A 163 15.30 0.74 9.75
N PRO A 164 15.64 0.20 10.93
CA PRO A 164 16.71 -0.81 11.05
C PRO A 164 16.27 -2.15 10.47
N ALA A 165 17.21 -2.86 9.86
CA ALA A 165 17.02 -4.27 9.56
C ALA A 165 17.02 -5.10 10.83
N GLU A 166 16.17 -6.12 10.91
CA GLU A 166 16.24 -7.11 11.99
C GLU A 166 17.55 -7.90 11.90
N ALA A 167 18.15 -8.19 13.05
CA ALA A 167 19.35 -9.03 13.11
C ALA A 167 19.02 -10.41 12.55
N ALA A 168 19.88 -10.94 11.70
CA ALA A 168 19.76 -12.30 11.21
C ALA A 168 19.79 -13.26 12.40
N SER A 169 18.70 -14.00 12.64
CA SER A 169 18.57 -15.02 13.67
C SER A 169 19.26 -16.32 13.25
#